data_3c44a94cd75cb97f032ad1b224fc7e37
#
_entry.id   3c44a94cd75cb97f032ad1b224fc7e37
#
_cell.length_a   1.000
_cell.length_b   1.000
_cell.length_c   1.000
_cell.angle_alpha   90.00
_cell.angle_beta   90.00
_cell.angle_gamma   90.00
#
_symmetry.space_group_name_H-M   'P 1'
#
loop_
_entity.id
_entity.type
_entity.pdbx_description
1 polymer ?
#
loop_
_entity_poly.entity_id
_entity_poly.type
_entity_poly.pdbx_seq_one_letter_code
_entity_poly.pdbx_strand_id
1 'polypeptide(L)'
;MRGSNHNGMRQFNERTVLRAIRHNGAIAKADLARLTQLSTQTVSIIVNRLLDDGLLLKQDRIRGKMGQPSVPLSINPDGAYSIGLQVGRRSLEVVVTDFVGQMRHQWRQSYAYPSPAEVLPRIKEGLKLMQRRMGADAWSRTVGIGLSAPLAMHQWGDLMGPEAGKAMVDWEHIDLVQEVQALSTLPVEFAKDTTAACVAEL
;
A
#
# COMPACT_ATOMS: atom_id res chain seq x y z
N MET A 1 10.82 31.21 4.65
CA MET A 1 10.61 29.98 3.89
C MET A 1 11.86 29.08 3.91
N ARG A 2 12.28 28.54 5.06
CA ARG A 2 13.45 27.63 5.19
C ARG A 2 13.09 26.20 5.69
N GLY A 3 11.81 25.85 5.81
CA GLY A 3 11.37 24.59 6.42
C GLY A 3 11.00 23.44 5.45
N SER A 4 10.62 23.71 4.21
CA SER A 4 10.11 22.68 3.29
C SER A 4 11.20 21.76 2.72
N ASN A 5 12.42 22.25 2.55
CA ASN A 5 13.52 21.48 1.95
C ASN A 5 14.09 20.42 2.94
N HIS A 6 14.09 20.70 4.23
CA HIS A 6 14.60 19.78 5.25
C HIS A 6 13.69 18.53 5.44
N ASN A 7 12.36 18.71 5.41
CA ASN A 7 11.42 17.59 5.52
C ASN A 7 11.44 16.70 4.28
N GLY A 8 11.53 17.30 3.08
CA GLY A 8 11.62 16.54 1.83
C GLY A 8 12.90 15.71 1.75
N MET A 9 14.04 16.31 2.14
CA MET A 9 15.33 15.60 2.14
C MET A 9 15.35 14.46 3.16
N ARG A 10 14.74 14.67 4.35
CA ARG A 10 14.60 13.63 5.37
C ARG A 10 13.75 12.45 4.85
N GLN A 11 12.59 12.73 4.29
CA GLN A 11 11.72 11.69 3.73
C GLN A 11 12.39 10.93 2.58
N PHE A 12 13.13 11.63 1.73
CA PHE A 12 13.90 11.01 0.67
C PHE A 12 14.96 10.04 1.23
N ASN A 13 15.73 10.46 2.23
CA ASN A 13 16.74 9.62 2.87
C ASN A 13 16.12 8.42 3.58
N GLU A 14 14.99 8.58 4.29
CA GLU A 14 14.24 7.48 4.92
C GLU A 14 13.79 6.44 3.87
N ARG A 15 13.22 6.90 2.75
CA ARG A 15 12.83 6.02 1.63
C ARG A 15 14.03 5.29 1.02
N THR A 16 15.15 5.98 0.88
CA THR A 16 16.39 5.41 0.35
C THR A 16 16.91 4.29 1.26
N VAL A 17 16.92 4.49 2.57
CA VAL A 17 17.31 3.49 3.56
C VAL A 17 16.36 2.29 3.53
N LEU A 18 15.04 2.53 3.54
CA LEU A 18 14.03 1.45 3.47
C LEU A 18 14.15 0.63 2.18
N ARG A 19 14.36 1.28 1.02
CA ARG A 19 14.58 0.59 -0.25
C ARG A 19 15.84 -0.28 -0.22
N ALA A 20 16.93 0.25 0.33
CA ALA A 20 18.18 -0.50 0.46
C ALA A 20 18.00 -1.75 1.34
N ILE A 21 17.28 -1.64 2.46
CA ILE A 21 16.97 -2.79 3.32
C ILE A 21 16.06 -3.79 2.58
N ARG A 22 15.01 -3.30 1.91
CA ARG A 22 14.09 -4.17 1.16
C ARG A 22 14.79 -4.99 0.09
N HIS A 23 15.69 -4.35 -0.66
CA HIS A 23 16.40 -4.99 -1.77
C HIS A 23 17.46 -6.00 -1.31
N ASN A 24 18.12 -5.76 -0.17
CA ASN A 24 19.21 -6.59 0.32
C ASN A 24 18.79 -7.58 1.42
N GLY A 25 17.53 -7.56 1.86
CA GLY A 25 17.09 -8.34 3.01
C GLY A 25 17.67 -7.81 4.32
N ALA A 26 18.31 -8.69 5.12
CA ALA A 26 18.92 -8.29 6.39
C ALA A 26 20.31 -7.66 6.16
N ILE A 27 20.49 -6.39 6.56
CA ILE A 27 21.68 -5.59 6.26
C ILE A 27 22.16 -4.79 7.49
N ALA A 28 23.48 -4.69 7.67
CA ALA A 28 24.09 -3.93 8.77
C ALA A 28 24.11 -2.42 8.49
N LYS A 29 24.09 -1.59 9.55
CA LYS A 29 24.15 -0.12 9.43
C LYS A 29 25.33 0.40 8.61
N ALA A 30 26.50 -0.24 8.74
CA ALA A 30 27.71 0.13 8.02
C ALA A 30 27.55 -0.09 6.50
N ASP A 31 26.89 -1.19 6.11
CA ASP A 31 26.63 -1.51 4.72
C ASP A 31 25.55 -0.58 4.14
N LEU A 32 24.53 -0.23 4.94
CA LEU A 32 23.54 0.80 4.56
C LEU A 32 24.22 2.14 4.27
N ALA A 33 25.14 2.58 5.11
CA ALA A 33 25.86 3.83 4.88
C ALA A 33 26.63 3.82 3.56
N ARG A 34 27.29 2.70 3.24
CA ARG A 34 28.01 2.52 1.97
C ARG A 34 27.08 2.52 0.75
N LEU A 35 25.99 1.75 0.82
CA LEU A 35 25.05 1.60 -0.29
C LEU A 35 24.27 2.90 -0.57
N THR A 36 23.87 3.61 0.48
CA THR A 36 23.07 4.84 0.35
C THR A 36 23.91 6.10 0.18
N GLN A 37 25.23 6.01 0.34
CA GLN A 37 26.17 7.13 0.37
C GLN A 37 25.83 8.19 1.43
N LEU A 38 25.11 7.79 2.47
CA LEU A 38 24.80 8.62 3.63
C LEU A 38 25.87 8.43 4.71
N SER A 39 26.09 9.46 5.54
CA SER A 39 26.98 9.33 6.69
C SER A 39 26.46 8.27 7.67
N THR A 40 27.38 7.60 8.38
CA THR A 40 27.02 6.60 9.42
C THR A 40 26.13 7.19 10.52
N GLN A 41 26.32 8.48 10.83
CA GLN A 41 25.50 9.21 11.78
C GLN A 41 24.06 9.39 11.25
N THR A 42 23.91 9.82 9.99
CA THR A 42 22.60 9.99 9.32
C THR A 42 21.85 8.67 9.28
N VAL A 43 22.51 7.57 8.84
CA VAL A 43 21.93 6.24 8.82
C VAL A 43 21.50 5.79 10.21
N SER A 44 22.32 6.05 11.25
CA SER A 44 21.99 5.68 12.62
C SER A 44 20.74 6.41 13.14
N ILE A 45 20.60 7.69 12.86
CA ILE A 45 19.42 8.49 13.22
C ILE A 45 18.17 7.93 12.52
N ILE A 46 18.25 7.71 11.21
CA ILE A 46 17.12 7.17 10.42
C ILE A 46 16.72 5.78 10.92
N VAL A 47 17.68 4.88 11.07
CA VAL A 47 17.43 3.50 11.51
C VAL A 47 16.81 3.46 12.90
N ASN A 48 17.31 4.24 13.85
CA ASN A 48 16.75 4.26 15.21
C ASN A 48 15.28 4.69 15.17
N ARG A 49 14.98 5.75 14.42
CA ARG A 49 13.59 6.19 14.24
C ARG A 49 12.70 5.12 13.60
N LEU A 50 13.15 4.48 12.52
CA LEU A 50 12.40 3.43 11.85
C LEU A 50 12.19 2.19 12.76
N LEU A 51 13.11 1.93 13.69
CA LEU A 51 12.95 0.92 14.74
C LEU A 51 11.92 1.35 15.78
N ASP A 52 11.97 2.61 16.22
CA ASP A 52 11.01 3.17 17.19
C ASP A 52 9.59 3.24 16.60
N ASP A 53 9.48 3.52 15.31
CA ASP A 53 8.23 3.49 14.54
C ASP A 53 7.75 2.04 14.23
N GLY A 54 8.51 1.01 14.62
CA GLY A 54 8.17 -0.40 14.39
C GLY A 54 8.29 -0.88 12.94
N LEU A 55 8.91 -0.08 12.06
CA LEU A 55 9.05 -0.42 10.62
C LEU A 55 10.24 -1.33 10.33
N LEU A 56 11.20 -1.46 11.26
CA LEU A 56 12.35 -2.34 11.15
C LEU A 56 12.43 -3.30 12.32
N LEU A 57 13.09 -4.44 12.08
CA LEU A 57 13.47 -5.43 13.08
C LEU A 57 14.98 -5.56 13.16
N LYS A 58 15.49 -5.77 14.38
CA LYS A 58 16.87 -6.21 14.60
C LYS A 58 16.92 -7.73 14.47
N GLN A 59 17.85 -8.20 13.66
CA GLN A 59 18.11 -9.63 13.49
C GLN A 59 19.20 -10.12 14.45
N ASP A 60 19.42 -11.42 14.51
CA ASP A 60 20.47 -12.01 15.31
C ASP A 60 21.84 -11.49 14.89
N ARG A 61 22.73 -11.38 15.88
CA ARG A 61 24.11 -10.91 15.66
C ARG A 61 24.86 -11.87 14.77
N ILE A 62 25.38 -11.36 13.66
CA ILE A 62 26.30 -12.13 12.81
C ILE A 62 27.73 -11.91 13.33
N ARG A 63 28.36 -12.97 13.81
CA ARG A 63 29.80 -12.99 14.13
C ARG A 63 30.60 -13.16 12.85
N GLY A 64 31.17 -12.07 12.34
CA GLY A 64 32.14 -12.13 11.24
C GLY A 64 33.45 -12.78 11.66
N LYS A 65 34.21 -13.28 10.69
CA LYS A 65 35.56 -13.88 10.95
C LYS A 65 36.59 -12.87 11.47
N MET A 66 36.39 -11.56 11.22
CA MET A 66 37.19 -10.45 11.74
C MET A 66 36.30 -9.21 11.86
N GLY A 67 36.21 -8.61 13.06
CA GLY A 67 35.51 -7.36 13.29
C GLY A 67 34.48 -7.41 14.42
N GLN A 68 33.91 -6.24 14.76
CA GLN A 68 32.87 -6.10 15.79
C GLN A 68 31.58 -6.78 15.30
N PRO A 69 30.89 -7.55 16.17
CA PRO A 69 29.62 -8.18 15.82
C PRO A 69 28.61 -7.15 15.32
N SER A 70 28.05 -7.37 14.13
CA SER A 70 27.03 -6.51 13.56
C SER A 70 25.63 -7.07 13.81
N VAL A 71 24.67 -6.20 14.02
CA VAL A 71 23.25 -6.55 14.14
C VAL A 71 22.58 -6.13 12.84
N PRO A 72 22.23 -7.07 11.97
CA PRO A 72 21.51 -6.74 10.73
C PRO A 72 20.10 -6.24 11.02
N LEU A 73 19.57 -5.48 10.09
CA LEU A 73 18.23 -4.88 10.13
C LEU A 73 17.43 -5.41 8.96
N SER A 74 16.20 -5.79 9.20
CA SER A 74 15.23 -6.15 8.15
C SER A 74 13.98 -5.31 8.24
N ILE A 75 13.20 -5.27 7.17
CA ILE A 75 11.84 -4.71 7.21
C ILE A 75 11.00 -5.54 8.16
N ASN A 76 10.18 -4.88 8.99
CA ASN A 76 9.14 -5.53 9.77
C ASN A 76 7.91 -5.74 8.89
N PRO A 77 7.53 -6.97 8.52
CA PRO A 77 6.34 -7.22 7.71
C PRO A 77 5.08 -6.62 8.34
N ASP A 78 4.97 -6.68 9.66
CA ASP A 78 3.82 -6.19 10.41
C ASP A 78 3.92 -4.69 10.81
N GLY A 79 4.94 -3.98 10.31
CA GLY A 79 5.17 -2.56 10.61
C GLY A 79 4.13 -1.62 9.99
N ALA A 80 3.61 -1.96 8.82
CA ALA A 80 2.56 -1.22 8.13
C ALA A 80 1.75 -2.15 7.23
N TYR A 81 0.52 -1.73 6.92
CA TYR A 81 -0.37 -2.45 6.01
C TYR A 81 -0.95 -1.49 4.98
N SER A 82 -1.38 -2.01 3.85
CA SER A 82 -2.16 -1.28 2.86
C SER A 82 -3.35 -2.12 2.38
N ILE A 83 -4.40 -1.43 1.93
CA ILE A 83 -5.57 -2.06 1.35
C ILE A 83 -5.57 -1.76 -0.14
N GLY A 84 -5.64 -2.81 -0.97
CA GLY A 84 -5.91 -2.70 -2.39
C GLY A 84 -7.40 -2.95 -2.63
N LEU A 85 -8.06 -2.04 -3.33
CA LEU A 85 -9.46 -2.15 -3.75
C LEU A 85 -9.51 -2.05 -5.27
N GLN A 86 -9.90 -3.12 -5.94
CA GLN A 86 -10.03 -3.14 -7.40
C GLN A 86 -11.48 -3.34 -7.81
N VAL A 87 -12.00 -2.37 -8.57
CA VAL A 87 -13.25 -2.50 -9.30
C VAL A 87 -12.93 -2.97 -10.70
N GLY A 88 -13.12 -4.26 -10.97
CA GLY A 88 -12.87 -4.85 -12.27
C GLY A 88 -14.17 -4.96 -13.10
N ARG A 89 -14.05 -5.46 -14.32
CA ARG A 89 -15.18 -5.62 -15.24
C ARG A 89 -16.24 -6.62 -14.76
N ARG A 90 -15.81 -7.66 -14.05
CA ARG A 90 -16.65 -8.79 -13.63
C ARG A 90 -16.51 -9.14 -12.15
N SER A 91 -15.67 -8.43 -11.43
CA SER A 91 -15.45 -8.68 -10.00
C SER A 91 -14.92 -7.46 -9.28
N LEU A 92 -15.28 -7.36 -8.01
CA LEU A 92 -14.68 -6.51 -7.01
C LEU A 92 -13.70 -7.33 -6.20
N GLU A 93 -12.54 -6.78 -5.91
CA GLU A 93 -11.55 -7.42 -5.08
C GLU A 93 -11.02 -6.45 -4.03
N VAL A 94 -10.90 -6.93 -2.79
CA VAL A 94 -10.27 -6.21 -1.68
C VAL A 94 -9.18 -7.09 -1.12
N VAL A 95 -7.95 -6.57 -1.09
CA VAL A 95 -6.78 -7.26 -0.56
C VAL A 95 -6.13 -6.44 0.54
N VAL A 96 -5.51 -7.12 1.49
CA VAL A 96 -4.63 -6.51 2.49
C VAL A 96 -3.24 -7.03 2.25
N THR A 97 -2.29 -6.12 2.10
CA THR A 97 -0.87 -6.44 1.99
C THR A 97 -0.11 -5.88 3.18
N ASP A 98 0.90 -6.61 3.61
CA ASP A 98 1.82 -6.17 4.65
C ASP A 98 2.94 -5.26 4.10
N PHE A 99 3.83 -4.82 4.97
CA PHE A 99 4.88 -3.86 4.60
C PHE A 99 5.94 -4.43 3.64
N VAL A 100 6.02 -5.75 3.47
CA VAL A 100 6.90 -6.39 2.47
C VAL A 100 6.15 -6.79 1.19
N GLY A 101 4.84 -6.49 1.11
CA GLY A 101 4.02 -6.75 -0.07
C GLY A 101 3.38 -8.13 -0.11
N GLN A 102 3.45 -8.91 1.01
CA GLN A 102 2.77 -10.19 1.09
C GLN A 102 1.27 -10.00 1.33
N MET A 103 0.45 -10.71 0.57
CA MET A 103 -0.99 -10.71 0.75
C MET A 103 -1.35 -11.42 2.06
N ARG A 104 -2.02 -10.71 2.97
CA ARG A 104 -2.47 -11.23 4.28
C ARG A 104 -3.93 -11.65 4.26
N HIS A 105 -4.77 -10.89 3.57
CA HIS A 105 -6.19 -11.18 3.41
C HIS A 105 -6.65 -10.83 2.01
N GLN A 106 -7.64 -11.57 1.54
CA GLN A 106 -8.30 -11.36 0.25
C GLN A 106 -9.79 -11.61 0.38
N TRP A 107 -10.58 -10.83 -0.32
CA TRP A 107 -11.98 -11.03 -0.54
C TRP A 107 -12.35 -10.60 -1.95
N ARG A 108 -13.10 -11.44 -2.65
CA ARG A 108 -13.51 -11.21 -4.02
C ARG A 108 -14.98 -11.56 -4.20
N GLN A 109 -15.69 -10.72 -4.97
CA GLN A 109 -17.08 -10.92 -5.35
C GLN A 109 -17.23 -10.72 -6.85
N SER A 110 -17.99 -11.60 -7.50
CA SER A 110 -18.29 -11.49 -8.92
C SER A 110 -19.66 -10.83 -9.13
N TYR A 111 -19.80 -10.15 -10.25
CA TYR A 111 -21.05 -9.54 -10.73
C TYR A 111 -21.12 -9.62 -12.25
N ALA A 112 -22.32 -9.43 -12.81
CA ALA A 112 -22.49 -9.42 -14.26
C ALA A 112 -21.85 -8.19 -14.91
N TYR A 113 -21.98 -7.03 -14.27
CA TYR A 113 -21.37 -5.75 -14.66
C TYR A 113 -21.20 -4.86 -13.43
N PRO A 114 -20.24 -3.91 -13.46
CA PRO A 114 -19.90 -3.10 -12.29
C PRO A 114 -20.83 -1.87 -12.16
N SER A 115 -22.15 -2.07 -11.98
CA SER A 115 -23.06 -0.96 -11.72
C SER A 115 -22.81 -0.37 -10.33
N PRO A 116 -23.10 0.94 -10.10
CA PRO A 116 -23.02 1.55 -8.77
C PRO A 116 -23.80 0.79 -7.71
N ALA A 117 -25.00 0.34 -8.04
CA ALA A 117 -25.87 -0.42 -7.14
C ALA A 117 -25.26 -1.75 -6.68
N GLU A 118 -24.44 -2.39 -7.52
CA GLU A 118 -23.73 -3.63 -7.21
C GLU A 118 -22.40 -3.36 -6.48
N VAL A 119 -21.66 -2.35 -6.92
CA VAL A 119 -20.29 -2.10 -6.49
C VAL A 119 -20.22 -1.42 -5.13
N LEU A 120 -20.98 -0.33 -4.91
CA LEU A 120 -20.85 0.47 -3.70
C LEU A 120 -21.20 -0.28 -2.41
N PRO A 121 -22.29 -1.08 -2.34
CA PRO A 121 -22.57 -1.88 -1.14
C PRO A 121 -21.48 -2.92 -0.87
N ARG A 122 -20.95 -3.55 -1.92
CA ARG A 122 -19.89 -4.57 -1.80
C ARG A 122 -18.55 -3.98 -1.37
N ILE A 123 -18.20 -2.77 -1.83
CA ILE A 123 -17.02 -2.07 -1.29
C ILE A 123 -17.15 -1.89 0.23
N LYS A 124 -18.29 -1.40 0.69
CA LYS A 124 -18.56 -1.23 2.12
C LYS A 124 -18.47 -2.54 2.90
N GLU A 125 -19.02 -3.62 2.36
CA GLU A 125 -18.93 -4.95 2.96
C GLU A 125 -17.49 -5.46 3.03
N GLY A 126 -16.77 -5.38 1.91
CA GLY A 126 -15.37 -5.82 1.80
C GLY A 126 -14.46 -5.10 2.76
N LEU A 127 -14.53 -3.77 2.83
CA LEU A 127 -13.73 -2.97 3.77
C LEU A 127 -14.02 -3.32 5.23
N LYS A 128 -15.29 -3.46 5.60
CA LYS A 128 -15.69 -3.90 6.96
C LYS A 128 -15.19 -5.31 7.28
N LEU A 129 -15.21 -6.21 6.30
CA LEU A 129 -14.70 -7.57 6.49
C LEU A 129 -13.18 -7.56 6.69
N MET A 130 -12.44 -6.79 5.89
CA MET A 130 -10.99 -6.65 6.06
C MET A 130 -10.64 -6.08 7.42
N GLN A 131 -11.30 -5.01 7.84
CA GLN A 131 -11.11 -4.42 9.16
C GLN A 131 -11.28 -5.44 10.30
N ARG A 132 -12.34 -6.26 10.23
CA ARG A 132 -12.57 -7.32 11.23
C ARG A 132 -11.50 -8.41 11.19
N ARG A 133 -11.05 -8.84 9.99
CA ARG A 133 -10.04 -9.89 9.84
C ARG A 133 -8.65 -9.44 10.31
N MET A 134 -8.32 -8.19 10.08
CA MET A 134 -7.04 -7.60 10.54
C MET A 134 -6.98 -7.41 12.05
N GLY A 135 -8.12 -7.11 12.68
CA GLY A 135 -8.16 -6.69 14.08
C GLY A 135 -7.70 -5.24 14.28
N ALA A 136 -7.91 -4.72 15.48
CA ALA A 136 -7.68 -3.30 15.79
C ALA A 136 -6.22 -2.87 15.63
N ASP A 137 -5.29 -3.72 16.04
CA ASP A 137 -3.85 -3.42 16.02
C ASP A 137 -3.31 -3.28 14.59
N ALA A 138 -3.53 -4.27 13.73
CA ALA A 138 -3.10 -4.18 12.32
C ALA A 138 -3.84 -3.08 11.56
N TRP A 139 -5.14 -2.87 11.86
CA TRP A 139 -5.91 -1.77 11.27
C TRP A 139 -5.33 -0.39 11.61
N SER A 140 -4.88 -0.18 12.84
CA SER A 140 -4.26 1.08 13.26
C SER A 140 -2.94 1.39 12.54
N ARG A 141 -2.29 0.38 12.00
CA ARG A 141 -1.05 0.48 11.19
C ARG A 141 -1.31 0.50 9.68
N THR A 142 -2.57 0.55 9.26
CA THR A 142 -2.92 0.63 7.84
C THR A 142 -2.72 2.06 7.34
N VAL A 143 -1.91 2.23 6.30
CA VAL A 143 -1.48 3.55 5.82
C VAL A 143 -2.43 4.16 4.78
N GLY A 144 -3.28 3.35 4.14
CA GLY A 144 -4.23 3.85 3.14
C GLY A 144 -4.87 2.77 2.30
N ILE A 145 -5.74 3.21 1.40
CA ILE A 145 -6.46 2.41 0.42
C ILE A 145 -5.99 2.83 -0.98
N GLY A 146 -5.40 1.89 -1.72
CA GLY A 146 -5.16 2.05 -3.15
C GLY A 146 -6.39 1.57 -3.92
N LEU A 147 -7.10 2.51 -4.54
CA LEU A 147 -8.29 2.23 -5.36
C LEU A 147 -7.90 2.13 -6.82
N SER A 148 -8.27 1.05 -7.49
CA SER A 148 -8.13 0.93 -8.94
C SER A 148 -9.46 0.60 -9.60
N ALA A 149 -9.75 1.29 -10.70
CA ALA A 149 -10.92 1.07 -11.51
C ALA A 149 -10.67 1.49 -12.96
N PRO A 150 -11.45 0.98 -13.91
CA PRO A 150 -11.47 1.51 -15.26
C PRO A 150 -12.02 2.94 -15.27
N LEU A 151 -11.58 3.72 -16.24
CA LEU A 151 -12.15 5.05 -16.50
C LEU A 151 -13.44 4.94 -17.33
N ALA A 152 -14.29 5.96 -17.22
CA ALA A 152 -15.47 6.15 -18.05
C ALA A 152 -16.41 4.92 -18.11
N MET A 153 -16.65 4.27 -16.98
CA MET A 153 -17.51 3.08 -16.89
C MET A 153 -18.93 3.35 -17.40
N HIS A 154 -19.44 4.59 -17.32
CA HIS A 154 -20.74 4.99 -17.87
C HIS A 154 -20.84 4.79 -19.40
N GLN A 155 -19.71 4.75 -20.12
CA GLN A 155 -19.66 4.56 -21.57
C GLN A 155 -19.60 3.10 -22.01
N TRP A 156 -19.62 2.14 -21.08
CA TRP A 156 -19.45 0.72 -21.41
C TRP A 156 -20.73 0.01 -21.87
N GLY A 157 -21.84 0.73 -22.00
CA GLY A 157 -23.10 0.16 -22.46
C GLY A 157 -22.99 -0.58 -23.80
N ASP A 158 -22.28 0.00 -24.76
CA ASP A 158 -22.06 -0.59 -26.09
C ASP A 158 -21.20 -1.88 -26.02
N LEU A 159 -20.35 -1.99 -25.01
CA LEU A 159 -19.45 -3.15 -24.84
C LEU A 159 -20.09 -4.31 -24.07
N MET A 160 -21.09 -4.03 -23.23
CA MET A 160 -21.65 -4.97 -22.27
C MET A 160 -23.13 -5.29 -22.50
N GLY A 161 -23.75 -4.60 -23.45
CA GLY A 161 -25.15 -4.75 -23.83
C GLY A 161 -26.08 -3.71 -23.17
N PRO A 162 -27.34 -3.62 -23.66
CA PRO A 162 -28.26 -2.52 -23.30
C PRO A 162 -28.62 -2.48 -21.81
N GLU A 163 -28.74 -3.64 -21.15
CA GLU A 163 -29.08 -3.70 -19.73
C GLU A 163 -27.92 -3.17 -18.86
N ALA A 164 -26.69 -3.60 -19.19
CA ALA A 164 -25.51 -3.09 -18.51
C ALA A 164 -25.35 -1.58 -18.73
N GLY A 165 -25.58 -1.09 -19.96
CA GLY A 165 -25.52 0.34 -20.27
C GLY A 165 -26.45 1.16 -19.39
N LYS A 166 -27.71 0.75 -19.25
CA LYS A 166 -28.70 1.41 -18.38
C LYS A 166 -28.26 1.41 -16.90
N ALA A 167 -27.72 0.31 -16.42
CA ALA A 167 -27.31 0.17 -15.02
C ALA A 167 -26.00 0.88 -14.69
N MET A 168 -25.20 1.22 -15.69
CA MET A 168 -23.89 1.85 -15.52
C MET A 168 -23.88 3.36 -15.79
N VAL A 169 -24.97 3.92 -16.35
CA VAL A 169 -25.05 5.34 -16.67
C VAL A 169 -24.82 6.23 -15.45
N ASP A 170 -25.25 5.80 -14.29
CA ASP A 170 -25.13 6.57 -13.04
C ASP A 170 -23.68 6.87 -12.66
N TRP A 171 -22.69 6.11 -13.17
CA TRP A 171 -21.27 6.42 -12.99
C TRP A 171 -20.84 7.78 -13.53
N GLU A 172 -21.62 8.38 -14.41
CA GLU A 172 -21.38 9.74 -14.91
C GLU A 172 -21.41 10.79 -13.79
N HIS A 173 -22.22 10.54 -12.75
CA HIS A 173 -22.48 11.48 -11.66
C HIS A 173 -21.89 11.01 -10.32
N ILE A 174 -21.24 9.86 -10.28
CA ILE A 174 -20.69 9.28 -9.05
C ILE A 174 -19.16 9.34 -9.07
N ASP A 175 -18.59 10.04 -8.10
CA ASP A 175 -17.16 10.02 -7.84
C ASP A 175 -16.80 8.84 -6.92
N LEU A 176 -16.27 7.77 -7.51
CA LEU A 176 -15.91 6.56 -6.79
C LEU A 176 -14.88 6.82 -5.68
N VAL A 177 -13.97 7.78 -5.85
CA VAL A 177 -12.98 8.13 -4.82
C VAL A 177 -13.66 8.73 -3.61
N GLN A 178 -14.59 9.65 -3.81
CA GLN A 178 -15.37 10.27 -2.72
C GLN A 178 -16.23 9.23 -2.00
N GLU A 179 -16.87 8.32 -2.74
CA GLU A 179 -17.67 7.24 -2.15
C GLU A 179 -16.82 6.33 -1.25
N VAL A 180 -15.63 5.93 -1.71
CA VAL A 180 -14.71 5.10 -0.90
C VAL A 180 -14.16 5.90 0.28
N GLN A 181 -13.79 7.17 0.09
CA GLN A 181 -13.28 8.03 1.16
C GLN A 181 -14.32 8.23 2.28
N ALA A 182 -15.62 8.29 1.93
CA ALA A 182 -16.69 8.40 2.92
C ALA A 182 -16.87 7.14 3.80
N LEU A 183 -16.32 6.00 3.39
CA LEU A 183 -16.41 4.74 4.12
C LEU A 183 -15.28 4.54 5.13
N SER A 184 -14.19 5.32 5.06
CA SER A 184 -13.00 5.12 5.88
C SER A 184 -12.28 6.44 6.17
N THR A 185 -11.62 6.50 7.33
CA THR A 185 -10.70 7.60 7.69
C THR A 185 -9.31 7.45 7.03
N LEU A 186 -9.04 6.30 6.40
CA LEU A 186 -7.79 6.06 5.69
C LEU A 186 -7.76 6.89 4.39
N PRO A 187 -6.62 7.47 4.03
CA PRO A 187 -6.48 8.17 2.75
C PRO A 187 -6.72 7.20 1.58
N VAL A 188 -7.39 7.69 0.54
CA VAL A 188 -7.69 6.93 -0.68
C VAL A 188 -6.89 7.53 -1.84
N GLU A 189 -6.07 6.69 -2.47
CA GLU A 189 -5.31 7.04 -3.67
C GLU A 189 -5.86 6.25 -4.86
N PHE A 190 -6.16 6.96 -5.95
CA PHE A 190 -6.73 6.34 -7.16
C PHE A 190 -5.67 6.15 -8.24
N ALA A 191 -5.70 4.99 -8.88
CA ALA A 191 -4.98 4.73 -10.12
C ALA A 191 -5.90 4.03 -11.13
N LYS A 192 -5.78 4.38 -12.42
CA LYS A 192 -6.41 3.56 -13.45
C LYS A 192 -5.92 2.11 -13.33
N ASP A 193 -6.81 1.13 -13.51
CA ASP A 193 -6.53 -0.30 -13.37
C ASP A 193 -5.30 -0.76 -14.16
N THR A 194 -5.19 -0.35 -15.43
CA THR A 194 -4.02 -0.64 -16.29
C THR A 194 -2.73 0.01 -15.77
N THR A 195 -2.82 1.22 -15.22
CA THR A 195 -1.66 1.90 -14.60
C THR A 195 -1.23 1.18 -13.33
N ALA A 196 -2.19 0.80 -12.49
CA ALA A 196 -1.92 0.05 -11.26
C ALA A 196 -1.24 -1.29 -11.56
N ALA A 197 -1.72 -2.01 -12.59
CA ALA A 197 -1.11 -3.27 -13.04
C ALA A 197 0.34 -3.06 -13.52
N CYS A 198 0.60 -2.04 -14.34
CA CYS A 198 1.97 -1.75 -14.80
C CYS A 198 2.92 -1.39 -13.65
N VAL A 199 2.45 -0.63 -12.64
CA VAL A 199 3.28 -0.27 -11.48
C VAL A 199 3.58 -1.47 -10.60
N ALA A 200 2.67 -2.45 -10.53
CA ALA A 200 2.86 -3.66 -9.73
C ALA A 200 3.95 -4.61 -10.27
N GLU A 201 4.31 -4.49 -11.57
CA GLU A 201 5.34 -5.29 -12.22
C GLU A 201 6.76 -4.64 -12.16
N LEU A 202 6.87 -3.41 -11.61
CA LEU A 202 8.15 -2.69 -11.45
C LEU A 202 8.80 -2.96 -10.09
#